data_f562420627e9cd197d7e0e0fc36fd9cd
#
_entry.id   f562420627e9cd197d7e0e0fc36fd9cd
#
_cell.length_a   1.000
_cell.length_b   1.000
_cell.length_c   1.000
_cell.angle_alpha   90.00
_cell.angle_beta   90.00
_cell.angle_gamma   90.00
#
_symmetry.space_group_name_H-M   'P 1'
#
loop_
_entity.id
_entity.type
_entity.pdbx_description
1 polymer ?
#
loop_
_entity_poly.entity_id
_entity_poly.type
_entity_poly.pdbx_seq_one_letter_code
_entity_poly.pdbx_strand_id
1 'polypeptide(L)'
;MYQSIHFYDNYRILLRIQNPDTLKYVDEYYYRNGIWEGPNPLVLSKSVDVEKDLVSLDKIPFKNAAHVYQAMKEKMTEIGSGSTDYTVYVVTYNNKIRWYPRTISNTRERFSIEYNEDGTLRSFEQD
;
A
#
# COMPACT_ATOMS: atom_id res chain seq x y z
N MET A 1 0.95 11.38 -3.54
CA MET A 1 0.07 10.22 -3.33
C MET A 1 -1.06 10.58 -2.39
N TYR A 2 -2.25 10.13 -2.69
CA TYR A 2 -3.44 10.33 -1.87
C TYR A 2 -3.98 8.97 -1.41
N GLN A 3 -4.23 8.81 -0.13
CA GLN A 3 -4.76 7.63 0.56
C GLN A 3 -3.92 6.36 0.43
N SER A 4 -3.68 5.84 -0.79
CA SER A 4 -3.04 4.53 -0.91
C SER A 4 -2.38 4.28 -2.25
N ILE A 5 -1.41 3.39 -2.25
CA ILE A 5 -0.89 2.71 -3.43
C ILE A 5 -1.02 1.21 -3.16
N HIS A 6 -1.60 0.47 -4.12
CA HIS A 6 -1.70 -0.98 -4.05
C HIS A 6 -0.72 -1.61 -5.04
N PHE A 7 0.11 -2.52 -4.55
CA PHE A 7 1.05 -3.31 -5.32
C PHE A 7 0.55 -4.75 -5.33
N TYR A 8 0.03 -5.18 -6.47
CA TYR A 8 -0.49 -6.54 -6.63
C TYR A 8 0.63 -7.50 -7.04
N ASP A 9 0.52 -8.76 -6.66
CA ASP A 9 1.54 -9.78 -6.90
C ASP A 9 1.75 -10.13 -8.38
N ASN A 10 0.87 -9.68 -9.27
CA ASN A 10 0.95 -9.87 -10.71
C ASN A 10 1.54 -8.66 -11.45
N TYR A 11 2.37 -7.87 -10.77
CA TYR A 11 3.03 -6.67 -11.31
C TYR A 11 2.05 -5.55 -11.72
N ARG A 12 0.89 -5.49 -11.09
CA ARG A 12 -0.06 -4.38 -11.25
C ARG A 12 0.10 -3.40 -10.10
N ILE A 13 -0.12 -2.12 -10.40
CA ILE A 13 -0.08 -1.05 -9.39
C ILE A 13 -1.31 -0.17 -9.57
N LEU A 14 -1.98 0.14 -8.47
CA LEU A 14 -3.03 1.15 -8.42
C LEU A 14 -2.54 2.33 -7.61
N LEU A 15 -2.51 3.51 -8.22
CA LEU A 15 -1.94 4.72 -7.65
C LEU A 15 -2.94 5.87 -7.71
N ARG A 16 -3.06 6.60 -6.61
CA ARG A 16 -3.89 7.81 -6.53
C ARG A 16 -3.01 9.02 -6.31
N ILE A 17 -3.14 10.01 -7.19
CA ILE A 17 -2.30 11.21 -7.18
C ILE A 17 -3.20 12.45 -7.21
N GLN A 18 -2.83 13.46 -6.41
CA GLN A 18 -3.46 14.77 -6.48
C GLN A 18 -3.32 15.36 -7.87
N ASN A 19 -4.42 15.91 -8.41
CA ASN A 19 -4.39 16.59 -9.70
C ASN A 19 -3.55 17.87 -9.58
N PRO A 20 -2.53 18.06 -10.44
CA PRO A 20 -1.64 19.22 -10.33
C PRO A 20 -2.31 20.56 -10.69
N ASP A 21 -3.36 20.51 -11.50
CA ASP A 21 -4.06 21.73 -11.96
C ASP A 21 -5.19 22.13 -11.03
N THR A 22 -5.80 21.16 -10.34
CA THR A 22 -6.91 21.40 -9.40
C THR A 22 -6.66 20.60 -8.13
N LEU A 23 -6.10 21.24 -7.12
CA LEU A 23 -5.53 20.56 -5.94
C LEU A 23 -6.56 19.83 -5.06
N LYS A 24 -7.84 20.12 -5.21
CA LYS A 24 -8.91 19.39 -4.50
C LYS A 24 -9.33 18.10 -5.20
N TYR A 25 -8.79 17.84 -6.40
CA TYR A 25 -9.11 16.66 -7.18
C TYR A 25 -8.00 15.62 -7.09
N VAL A 26 -8.39 14.36 -7.20
CA VAL A 26 -7.49 13.20 -7.20
C VAL A 26 -7.79 12.34 -8.40
N ASP A 27 -6.76 11.87 -9.06
CA ASP A 27 -6.86 10.97 -10.21
C ASP A 27 -6.25 9.62 -9.88
N GLU A 28 -6.86 8.55 -10.40
CA GLU A 28 -6.33 7.20 -10.33
C GLU A 28 -5.54 6.84 -11.58
N TYR A 29 -4.42 6.17 -11.37
CA TYR A 29 -3.59 5.59 -12.42
C TYR A 29 -3.43 4.11 -12.15
N TYR A 30 -3.47 3.33 -13.21
CA TYR A 30 -3.32 1.89 -13.12
C TYR A 30 -2.19 1.42 -14.02
N TYR A 31 -1.25 0.66 -13.46
CA TYR A 31 -0.14 0.06 -14.19
C TYR A 31 -0.41 -1.41 -14.44
N ARG A 32 -0.29 -1.84 -15.71
CA ARG A 32 -0.48 -3.23 -16.10
C ARG A 32 0.32 -3.50 -17.38
N ASN A 33 1.05 -4.62 -17.39
CA ASN A 33 1.80 -5.08 -18.58
C ASN A 33 2.75 -4.00 -19.15
N GLY A 34 3.41 -3.24 -18.29
CA GLY A 34 4.33 -2.20 -18.71
C GLY A 34 3.69 -0.89 -19.16
N ILE A 35 2.36 -0.78 -19.06
CA ILE A 35 1.60 0.38 -19.53
C ILE A 35 0.84 1.03 -18.39
N TRP A 36 0.97 2.36 -18.26
CA TRP A 36 0.14 3.17 -17.39
C TRP A 36 -1.15 3.56 -18.10
N GLU A 37 -2.28 3.37 -17.42
CA GLU A 37 -3.61 3.79 -17.85
C GLU A 37 -4.11 4.89 -16.91
N GLY A 38 -4.89 5.84 -17.44
CA GLY A 38 -5.43 6.97 -16.71
C GLY A 38 -5.00 8.30 -17.33
N PRO A 39 -5.30 9.44 -16.68
CA PRO A 39 -5.95 9.56 -15.37
C PRO A 39 -7.45 9.23 -15.40
N ASN A 40 -7.94 8.60 -14.34
CA ASN A 40 -9.36 8.40 -14.12
C ASN A 40 -9.77 9.21 -12.88
N PRO A 41 -10.69 10.16 -13.00
CA PRO A 41 -11.10 10.98 -11.87
C PRO A 41 -11.67 10.14 -10.72
N LEU A 42 -11.21 10.42 -9.50
CA LEU A 42 -11.77 9.83 -8.30
C LEU A 42 -12.91 10.72 -7.80
N VAL A 43 -14.08 10.12 -7.57
CA VAL A 43 -15.22 10.85 -7.02
C VAL A 43 -15.05 11.01 -5.52
N LEU A 44 -14.93 12.26 -5.06
CA LEU A 44 -14.75 12.59 -3.65
C LEU A 44 -15.97 13.36 -3.11
N SER A 45 -16.28 13.11 -1.83
CA SER A 45 -17.25 13.92 -1.11
C SER A 45 -16.77 15.37 -0.99
N LYS A 46 -17.70 16.31 -1.03
CA LYS A 46 -17.41 17.74 -0.87
C LYS A 46 -16.69 18.07 0.45
N SER A 47 -16.90 17.26 1.48
CA SER A 47 -16.32 17.46 2.81
C SER A 47 -14.90 16.91 2.96
N VAL A 48 -14.37 16.22 1.94
CA VAL A 48 -13.03 15.61 2.01
C VAL A 48 -11.95 16.69 1.91
N ASP A 49 -11.04 16.68 2.87
CA ASP A 49 -9.82 17.49 2.82
C ASP A 49 -8.66 16.63 2.28
N VAL A 50 -8.38 16.79 1.00
CA VAL A 50 -7.37 16.00 0.29
C VAL A 50 -5.98 16.19 0.91
N GLU A 51 -5.65 17.41 1.35
CA GLU A 51 -4.31 17.72 1.84
C GLU A 51 -3.92 16.99 3.13
N LYS A 52 -4.90 16.55 3.93
CA LYS A 52 -4.65 15.80 5.16
C LYS A 52 -4.01 14.43 4.92
N ASP A 53 -4.25 13.83 3.76
CA ASP A 53 -3.84 12.48 3.45
C ASP A 53 -2.84 12.42 2.29
N LEU A 54 -2.13 13.52 2.05
CA LEU A 54 -1.09 13.56 1.02
C LEU A 54 0.28 13.24 1.58
N VAL A 55 1.03 12.45 0.83
CA VAL A 55 2.45 12.21 1.06
C VAL A 55 3.17 12.28 -0.29
N SER A 56 4.32 12.95 -0.33
CA SER A 56 5.12 13.00 -1.55
C SER A 56 5.56 11.62 -2.00
N LEU A 57 5.46 11.33 -3.29
CA LEU A 57 5.95 10.07 -3.87
C LEU A 57 7.45 9.86 -3.65
N ASP A 58 8.21 10.93 -3.50
CA ASP A 58 9.65 10.84 -3.21
C ASP A 58 9.95 10.14 -1.89
N LYS A 59 9.01 10.16 -0.96
CA LYS A 59 9.11 9.47 0.33
C LYS A 59 8.73 8.00 0.28
N ILE A 60 8.25 7.53 -0.88
CA ILE A 60 7.75 6.17 -1.05
C ILE A 60 8.42 5.54 -2.28
N PRO A 61 9.74 5.26 -2.23
CA PRO A 61 10.37 4.53 -3.31
C PRO A 61 9.69 3.18 -3.50
N PHE A 62 9.34 2.82 -4.72
CA PHE A 62 8.62 1.58 -5.00
C PHE A 62 9.38 0.33 -4.58
N LYS A 63 10.72 0.40 -4.51
CA LYS A 63 11.54 -0.69 -3.98
C LYS A 63 11.16 -1.07 -2.54
N ASN A 64 10.60 -0.14 -1.77
CA ASN A 64 10.20 -0.40 -0.40
C ASN A 64 9.02 -1.38 -0.34
N ALA A 65 8.17 -1.40 -1.35
CA ALA A 65 7.12 -2.42 -1.48
C ALA A 65 7.69 -3.83 -1.58
N ALA A 66 8.84 -3.99 -2.23
CA ALA A 66 9.53 -5.28 -2.32
C ALA A 66 10.03 -5.74 -0.95
N HIS A 67 10.48 -4.83 -0.09
CA HIS A 67 10.88 -5.17 1.29
C HIS A 67 9.69 -5.71 2.07
N VAL A 68 8.52 -5.04 1.97
CA VAL A 68 7.29 -5.48 2.64
C VAL A 68 6.86 -6.84 2.10
N TYR A 69 6.84 -7.00 0.79
CA TYR A 69 6.48 -8.26 0.14
C TYR A 69 7.35 -9.41 0.65
N GLN A 70 8.65 -9.21 0.69
CA GLN A 70 9.61 -10.24 1.14
C GLN A 70 9.39 -10.60 2.60
N ALA A 71 9.27 -9.60 3.49
CA ALA A 71 9.04 -9.82 4.92
C ALA A 71 7.73 -10.57 5.16
N MET A 72 6.65 -10.13 4.50
CA MET A 72 5.34 -10.76 4.60
C MET A 72 5.39 -12.22 4.13
N LYS A 73 5.98 -12.47 2.97
CA LYS A 73 6.04 -13.80 2.38
C LYS A 73 6.86 -14.77 3.23
N GLU A 74 7.99 -14.31 3.78
CA GLU A 74 8.80 -15.11 4.70
C GLU A 74 7.99 -15.52 5.94
N LYS A 75 7.28 -14.57 6.54
CA LYS A 75 6.47 -14.85 7.74
C LYS A 75 5.26 -15.73 7.42
N MET A 76 4.60 -15.54 6.29
CA MET A 76 3.52 -16.41 5.85
C MET A 76 3.98 -17.84 5.67
N THR A 77 5.16 -18.04 5.10
CA THR A 77 5.77 -19.38 4.95
C THR A 77 6.10 -19.97 6.32
N GLU A 78 6.69 -19.18 7.21
CA GLU A 78 7.09 -19.59 8.56
C GLU A 78 5.91 -20.09 9.39
N ILE A 79 4.75 -19.44 9.29
CA ILE A 79 3.54 -19.81 10.03
C ILE A 79 2.67 -20.85 9.31
N GLY A 80 3.05 -21.26 8.11
CA GLY A 80 2.25 -22.21 7.32
C GLY A 80 0.94 -21.62 6.80
N SER A 81 0.93 -20.33 6.41
CA SER A 81 -0.23 -19.72 5.80
C SER A 81 -0.51 -20.36 4.44
N GLY A 82 -1.76 -20.76 4.20
CA GLY A 82 -2.21 -21.27 2.91
C GLY A 82 -2.63 -20.20 1.92
N SER A 83 -2.58 -18.91 2.32
CA SER A 83 -2.97 -17.80 1.46
C SER A 83 -2.00 -17.63 0.30
N THR A 84 -2.55 -17.33 -0.88
CA THR A 84 -1.79 -16.97 -2.08
C THR A 84 -1.93 -15.49 -2.43
N ASP A 85 -2.62 -14.72 -1.60
CA ASP A 85 -2.76 -13.28 -1.77
C ASP A 85 -1.55 -12.58 -1.15
N TYR A 86 -0.68 -12.06 -2.01
CA TYR A 86 0.53 -11.33 -1.62
C TYR A 86 0.43 -9.84 -1.95
N THR A 87 -0.77 -9.29 -1.99
CA THR A 87 -0.98 -7.86 -2.23
C THR A 87 -0.38 -7.04 -1.08
N VAL A 88 0.48 -6.11 -1.44
CA VAL A 88 1.08 -5.14 -0.52
C VAL A 88 0.49 -3.77 -0.81
N TYR A 89 0.17 -3.00 0.21
CA TYR A 89 -0.27 -1.63 0.00
C TYR A 89 0.25 -0.69 1.09
N VAL A 90 0.39 0.57 0.71
CA VAL A 90 0.77 1.64 1.61
C VAL A 90 -0.40 2.61 1.73
N VAL A 91 -0.68 3.06 2.94
CA VAL A 91 -1.78 3.98 3.25
C VAL A 91 -1.21 5.23 3.86
N THR A 92 -1.76 6.39 3.48
CA THR A 92 -1.44 7.66 4.11
C THR A 92 -2.44 7.98 5.23
N TYR A 93 -1.92 8.52 6.31
CA TYR A 93 -2.74 9.09 7.38
C TYR A 93 -1.95 10.21 8.07
N ASN A 94 -2.59 11.34 8.30
CA ASN A 94 -1.94 12.51 8.92
C ASN A 94 -0.57 12.83 8.28
N ASN A 95 -0.49 12.76 6.95
CA ASN A 95 0.74 12.99 6.17
C ASN A 95 1.89 12.03 6.50
N LYS A 96 1.57 10.86 7.03
CA LYS A 96 2.49 9.75 7.30
C LYS A 96 2.07 8.54 6.48
N ILE A 97 2.92 7.52 6.43
CA ILE A 97 2.64 6.27 5.72
C ILE A 97 2.60 5.09 6.67
N ARG A 98 1.83 4.08 6.27
CA ARG A 98 1.76 2.79 6.95
C ARG A 98 1.65 1.69 5.91
N TRP A 99 2.50 0.68 6.03
CA TRP A 99 2.50 -0.48 5.15
C TRP A 99 1.53 -1.56 5.62
N TYR A 100 0.93 -2.26 4.67
CA TYR A 100 0.00 -3.36 4.90
C TYR A 100 0.38 -4.56 4.02
N PRO A 101 -0.02 -5.79 4.37
CA PRO A 101 -0.96 -6.14 5.46
C PRO A 101 -0.32 -6.02 6.84
N ARG A 102 -1.13 -5.82 7.85
CA ARG A 102 -0.69 -5.77 9.26
C ARG A 102 -1.10 -7.01 10.06
N THR A 103 -1.82 -7.89 9.43
CA THR A 103 -2.26 -9.16 10.03
C THR A 103 -2.07 -10.27 9.01
N ILE A 104 -1.47 -11.36 9.44
CA ILE A 104 -1.38 -12.61 8.67
C ILE A 104 -1.80 -13.77 9.55
N SER A 105 -2.29 -14.85 8.95
CA SER A 105 -2.83 -15.97 9.70
C SER A 105 -2.60 -17.31 9.02
N ASN A 106 -2.66 -18.36 9.82
CA ASN A 106 -2.83 -19.72 9.36
C ASN A 106 -4.23 -20.22 9.77
N THR A 107 -4.49 -21.52 9.71
CA THR A 107 -5.81 -22.08 10.02
C THR A 107 -6.19 -22.00 11.51
N ARG A 108 -5.24 -21.70 12.40
CA ARG A 108 -5.46 -21.74 13.86
C ARG A 108 -4.99 -20.49 14.60
N GLU A 109 -4.13 -19.70 13.98
CA GLU A 109 -3.43 -18.62 14.66
C GLU A 109 -3.44 -17.36 13.83
N ARG A 110 -3.47 -16.21 14.49
CA ARG A 110 -3.38 -14.92 13.87
C ARG A 110 -2.17 -14.18 14.44
N PHE A 111 -1.48 -13.45 13.57
CA PHE A 111 -0.24 -12.75 13.90
C PHE A 111 -0.35 -11.30 13.48
N SER A 112 0.20 -10.41 14.31
CA SER A 112 0.39 -9.00 13.98
C SER A 112 1.78 -8.82 13.38
N ILE A 113 1.83 -8.12 12.26
CA ILE A 113 3.08 -7.82 11.55
C ILE A 113 3.16 -6.31 11.31
N GLU A 114 4.30 -5.72 11.61
CA GLU A 114 4.54 -4.29 11.42
C GLU A 114 5.82 -4.05 10.65
N TYR A 115 5.86 -2.94 9.94
CA TYR A 115 6.97 -2.57 9.08
C TYR A 115 7.49 -1.18 9.42
N ASN A 116 8.77 -0.96 9.18
CA ASN A 116 9.37 0.38 9.19
C ASN A 116 8.90 1.16 7.95
N GLU A 117 9.16 2.45 7.90
CA GLU A 117 8.79 3.28 6.74
C GLU A 117 9.39 2.77 5.43
N ASP A 118 10.60 2.20 5.48
CA ASP A 118 11.28 1.66 4.31
C ASP A 118 10.79 0.26 3.89
N GLY A 119 9.76 -0.27 4.59
CA GLY A 119 9.18 -1.56 4.30
C GLY A 119 9.86 -2.75 4.96
N THR A 120 10.96 -2.55 5.67
CA THR A 120 11.61 -3.64 6.41
C THR A 120 10.80 -4.04 7.64
N LEU A 121 10.94 -5.29 8.08
CA LEU A 121 10.19 -5.82 9.22
C LEU A 121 10.57 -5.08 10.50
N ARG A 122 9.55 -4.61 11.23
CA ARG A 122 9.71 -3.97 12.54
C ARG A 122 9.36 -4.90 13.68
N SER A 123 8.23 -5.60 13.59
CA SER A 123 7.79 -6.52 14.63
C SER A 123 6.89 -7.61 14.05
N PHE A 124 6.87 -8.75 14.74
CA PHE A 124 6.05 -9.89 14.37
C PHE A 124 5.70 -10.66 15.63
N GLU A 125 4.41 -10.72 15.96
CA GLU A 125 3.92 -11.33 17.20
C GLU A 125 2.61 -12.09 16.96
N GLN A 126 2.45 -13.21 17.67
CA GLN A 126 1.17 -13.91 17.68
C GLN A 126 0.18 -13.15 18.57
N ASP A 127 -1.03 -12.97 18.05
CA ASP A 127 -2.12 -12.34 18.81
C ASP A 127 -2.67 -13.24 19.92
#